data_234cea007a9d230acfc69d8870bbe0b6
#
_entry.id   234cea007a9d230acfc69d8870bbe0b6
#
_cell.length_a   1.000
_cell.length_b   1.000
_cell.length_c   1.000
_cell.angle_alpha   90.00
_cell.angle_beta   90.00
_cell.angle_gamma   90.00
#
_symmetry.space_group_name_H-M   'P 1'
#
loop_
_entity.id
_entity.type
_entity.pdbx_description
1 polymer ?
#
loop_
_entity_poly.entity_id
_entity_poly.type
_entity_poly.pdbx_seq_one_letter_code
_entity_poly.pdbx_strand_id
1 'polypeptide(L)'
;MNNLLITALVFAADKHKNQRRKDAGASPYINHPIALANVLANEGGIANLDVLCAAILHDTIEDTETSEAELLEYFGNQITSIVLEVTDDKCLPKEERKRLQVEHASQISHEAKLVKLADKISNLRDILASPPADWSNDRKREYFEWAREVRNGLRGSNHKLEKILDELIERKDSF
;
A
#
# COMPACT_ATOMS: atom_id res chain seq x y z
N MET A 1 -15.54 23.26 6.54
CA MET A 1 -14.70 22.51 5.58
C MET A 1 -14.46 21.16 6.20
N ASN A 2 -15.09 20.11 5.68
CA ASN A 2 -14.88 18.75 6.21
C ASN A 2 -13.49 18.29 5.75
N ASN A 3 -12.55 18.10 6.67
CA ASN A 3 -11.21 17.66 6.30
C ASN A 3 -11.21 16.13 6.17
N LEU A 4 -11.65 15.64 5.01
CA LEU A 4 -11.85 14.22 4.73
C LEU A 4 -10.57 13.40 4.98
N LEU A 5 -9.40 13.95 4.70
CA LEU A 5 -8.12 13.28 4.95
C LEU A 5 -7.89 13.03 6.45
N ILE A 6 -8.23 14.01 7.30
CA ILE A 6 -8.12 13.82 8.76
C ILE A 6 -9.16 12.80 9.26
N THR A 7 -10.36 12.80 8.67
CA THR A 7 -11.39 11.80 8.97
C THR A 7 -10.89 10.38 8.63
N ALA A 8 -10.29 10.21 7.44
CA ALA A 8 -9.70 8.94 7.03
C ALA A 8 -8.56 8.50 7.98
N LEU A 9 -7.70 9.44 8.39
CA LEU A 9 -6.60 9.16 9.30
C LEU A 9 -7.11 8.71 10.69
N VAL A 10 -8.10 9.40 11.25
CA VAL A 10 -8.71 9.03 12.55
C VAL A 10 -9.38 7.66 12.45
N PHE A 11 -10.13 7.42 11.37
CA PHE A 11 -10.77 6.13 11.12
C PHE A 11 -9.76 4.99 11.04
N ALA A 12 -8.74 5.12 10.18
CA ALA A 12 -7.70 4.09 10.02
C ALA A 12 -6.92 3.86 11.33
N ALA A 13 -6.61 4.94 12.08
CA ALA A 13 -5.91 4.83 13.36
C ALA A 13 -6.72 4.04 14.41
N ASP A 14 -8.04 4.24 14.48
CA ASP A 14 -8.90 3.46 15.37
C ASP A 14 -8.99 2.00 14.93
N LYS A 15 -9.19 1.73 13.63
CA LYS A 15 -9.28 0.37 13.09
C LYS A 15 -7.98 -0.42 13.31
N HIS A 16 -6.83 0.19 13.13
CA HIS A 16 -5.50 -0.45 13.27
C HIS A 16 -4.88 -0.31 14.67
N LYS A 17 -5.58 0.22 15.68
CA LYS A 17 -5.02 0.56 17.00
C LYS A 17 -4.27 -0.58 17.69
N ASN A 18 -4.69 -1.81 17.49
CA ASN A 18 -4.07 -3.01 18.09
C ASN A 18 -3.09 -3.72 17.15
N GLN A 19 -2.98 -3.28 15.90
CA GLN A 19 -2.11 -3.90 14.91
C GLN A 19 -0.69 -3.31 14.98
N ARG A 20 0.31 -4.16 14.73
CA ARG A 20 1.73 -3.79 14.71
C ARG A 20 2.39 -4.22 13.42
N ARG A 21 3.39 -3.46 12.98
CA ARG A 21 4.29 -3.84 11.90
C ARG A 21 5.17 -5.01 12.33
N LYS A 22 5.73 -5.73 11.35
CA LYS A 22 6.64 -6.87 11.57
C LYS A 22 8.10 -6.45 11.72
N ASP A 23 8.37 -5.16 11.83
CA ASP A 23 9.69 -4.60 12.11
C ASP A 23 10.15 -4.96 13.54
N ALA A 24 11.46 -4.87 13.80
CA ALA A 24 12.03 -5.21 15.10
C ALA A 24 11.44 -4.40 16.27
N GLY A 25 10.96 -3.19 16.01
CA GLY A 25 10.34 -2.29 16.99
C GLY A 25 8.84 -2.52 17.21
N ALA A 26 8.20 -3.43 16.45
CA ALA A 26 6.75 -3.64 16.45
C ALA A 26 5.97 -2.32 16.42
N SER A 27 6.35 -1.42 15.52
CA SER A 27 5.80 -0.07 15.41
C SER A 27 4.29 -0.09 15.14
N PRO A 28 3.52 0.94 15.54
CA PRO A 28 2.10 1.02 15.24
C PRO A 28 1.82 0.89 13.74
N TYR A 29 0.83 0.07 13.38
CA TYR A 29 0.54 -0.20 11.97
C TYR A 29 0.20 1.05 11.16
N ILE A 30 -0.49 2.01 11.79
CA ILE A 30 -0.91 3.27 11.16
C ILE A 30 0.25 4.07 10.55
N ASN A 31 1.49 3.85 10.99
CA ASN A 31 2.67 4.50 10.41
C ASN A 31 2.82 4.16 8.91
N HIS A 32 2.41 2.94 8.50
CA HIS A 32 2.49 2.52 7.12
C HIS A 32 1.51 3.28 6.20
N PRO A 33 0.19 3.34 6.45
CA PRO A 33 -0.70 4.19 5.67
C PRO A 33 -0.30 5.67 5.63
N ILE A 34 0.22 6.21 6.73
CA ILE A 34 0.74 7.59 6.76
C ILE A 34 1.94 7.72 5.82
N ALA A 35 2.87 6.75 5.80
CA ALA A 35 4.00 6.75 4.90
C ALA A 35 3.57 6.68 3.42
N LEU A 36 2.54 5.88 3.08
CA LEU A 36 1.97 5.85 1.73
C LEU A 36 1.44 7.23 1.30
N ALA A 37 0.62 7.85 2.14
CA ALA A 37 0.08 9.17 1.85
C ALA A 37 1.18 10.22 1.70
N ASN A 38 2.26 10.14 2.50
CA ASN A 38 3.44 11.00 2.38
C ASN A 38 4.17 10.78 1.04
N VAL A 39 4.41 9.53 0.64
CA VAL A 39 5.04 9.19 -0.66
C VAL A 39 4.21 9.76 -1.81
N LEU A 40 2.90 9.57 -1.80
CA LEU A 40 2.01 10.10 -2.83
C LEU A 40 2.06 11.63 -2.90
N ALA A 41 1.85 12.31 -1.78
CA ALA A 41 1.73 13.76 -1.75
C ALA A 41 3.06 14.46 -2.02
N ASN A 42 4.12 14.08 -1.30
CA ASN A 42 5.37 14.83 -1.28
C ASN A 42 6.40 14.36 -2.31
N GLU A 43 6.40 13.08 -2.67
CA GLU A 43 7.33 12.54 -3.65
C GLU A 43 6.67 12.36 -5.03
N GLY A 44 5.43 11.84 -5.06
CA GLY A 44 4.63 11.69 -6.28
C GLY A 44 4.03 12.99 -6.80
N GLY A 45 3.84 13.99 -5.93
CA GLY A 45 3.16 15.24 -6.26
C GLY A 45 1.66 15.07 -6.46
N ILE A 46 1.05 14.06 -5.81
CA ILE A 46 -0.38 13.77 -5.92
C ILE A 46 -1.16 14.66 -4.96
N ALA A 47 -2.03 15.51 -5.51
CA ALA A 47 -2.94 16.37 -4.75
C ALA A 47 -4.38 15.85 -4.72
N ASN A 48 -4.68 14.73 -5.41
CA ASN A 48 -6.02 14.15 -5.44
C ASN A 48 -6.36 13.59 -4.04
N LEU A 49 -7.39 14.19 -3.41
CA LEU A 49 -7.79 13.86 -2.05
C LEU A 49 -8.33 12.43 -1.93
N ASP A 50 -9.03 11.93 -2.96
CA ASP A 50 -9.57 10.57 -2.95
C ASP A 50 -8.45 9.52 -2.94
N VAL A 51 -7.38 9.77 -3.70
CA VAL A 51 -6.18 8.90 -3.72
C VAL A 51 -5.48 8.92 -2.36
N LEU A 52 -5.32 10.10 -1.76
CA LEU A 52 -4.67 10.22 -0.44
C LEU A 52 -5.49 9.56 0.67
N CYS A 53 -6.81 9.71 0.65
CA CYS A 53 -7.71 9.03 1.58
C CYS A 53 -7.69 7.51 1.37
N ALA A 54 -7.74 7.05 0.11
CA ALA A 54 -7.64 5.63 -0.21
C ALA A 54 -6.32 5.02 0.26
N ALA A 55 -5.21 5.75 0.14
CA ALA A 55 -3.91 5.31 0.66
C ALA A 55 -3.91 5.15 2.20
N ILE A 56 -4.59 6.05 2.92
CA ILE A 56 -4.76 5.93 4.37
C ILE A 56 -5.63 4.73 4.75
N LEU A 57 -6.63 4.40 3.92
CA LEU A 57 -7.65 3.37 4.20
C LEU A 57 -7.34 2.00 3.58
N HIS A 58 -6.29 1.87 2.76
CA HIS A 58 -6.08 0.76 1.82
C HIS A 58 -6.11 -0.63 2.44
N ASP A 59 -5.64 -0.78 3.67
CA ASP A 59 -5.59 -2.07 4.39
C ASP A 59 -6.76 -2.26 5.38
N THR A 60 -7.69 -1.31 5.51
CA THR A 60 -8.73 -1.39 6.53
C THR A 60 -9.69 -2.56 6.29
N ILE A 61 -10.14 -2.78 5.05
CA ILE A 61 -10.99 -3.94 4.71
C ILE A 61 -10.19 -5.24 4.84
N GLU A 62 -8.95 -5.25 4.35
CA GLU A 62 -8.13 -6.47 4.34
C GLU A 62 -7.74 -6.92 5.75
N ASP A 63 -7.39 -6.00 6.63
CA ASP A 63 -6.69 -6.30 7.88
C ASP A 63 -7.53 -6.05 9.15
N THR A 64 -8.75 -5.52 9.03
CA THR A 64 -9.62 -5.20 10.17
C THR A 64 -11.05 -5.67 9.95
N GLU A 65 -11.95 -5.38 10.88
CA GLU A 65 -13.39 -5.67 10.79
C GLU A 65 -14.16 -4.66 9.90
N THR A 66 -13.45 -3.83 9.13
CA THR A 66 -14.08 -2.81 8.28
C THR A 66 -14.77 -3.45 7.09
N SER A 67 -16.04 -3.11 6.87
CA SER A 67 -16.79 -3.55 5.69
C SER A 67 -16.79 -2.50 4.58
N GLU A 68 -17.05 -2.95 3.34
CA GLU A 68 -17.31 -2.06 2.20
C GLU A 68 -18.42 -1.06 2.52
N ALA A 69 -19.54 -1.53 3.11
CA ALA A 69 -20.69 -0.69 3.46
C ALA A 69 -20.28 0.44 4.43
N GLU A 70 -19.42 0.16 5.39
CA GLU A 70 -18.90 1.16 6.32
C GLU A 70 -18.04 2.20 5.60
N LEU A 71 -17.16 1.79 4.69
CA LEU A 71 -16.37 2.75 3.90
C LEU A 71 -17.25 3.60 2.98
N LEU A 72 -18.27 3.03 2.35
CA LEU A 72 -19.23 3.75 1.51
C LEU A 72 -19.97 4.84 2.31
N GLU A 73 -20.39 4.52 3.53
CA GLU A 73 -21.09 5.46 4.41
C GLU A 73 -20.20 6.64 4.82
N TYR A 74 -18.94 6.39 5.19
CA TYR A 74 -18.03 7.42 5.68
C TYR A 74 -17.33 8.21 4.58
N PHE A 75 -16.98 7.57 3.47
CA PHE A 75 -16.04 8.11 2.47
C PHE A 75 -16.61 8.16 1.05
N GLY A 76 -17.77 7.57 0.82
CA GLY A 76 -18.43 7.57 -0.47
C GLY A 76 -17.80 6.60 -1.49
N ASN A 77 -18.45 6.53 -2.65
CA ASN A 77 -18.17 5.50 -3.66
C ASN A 77 -16.76 5.60 -4.25
N GLN A 78 -16.25 6.80 -4.53
CA GLN A 78 -14.97 6.99 -5.22
C GLN A 78 -13.79 6.43 -4.40
N ILE A 79 -13.69 6.81 -3.13
CA ILE A 79 -12.62 6.33 -2.24
C ILE A 79 -12.76 4.83 -1.99
N THR A 80 -13.99 4.37 -1.71
CA THR A 80 -14.24 2.93 -1.47
C THR A 80 -13.88 2.08 -2.67
N SER A 81 -14.19 2.51 -3.89
CA SER A 81 -13.82 1.79 -5.12
C SER A 81 -12.30 1.64 -5.25
N ILE A 82 -11.53 2.70 -4.99
CA ILE A 82 -10.06 2.64 -5.03
C ILE A 82 -9.53 1.66 -3.97
N VAL A 83 -10.08 1.68 -2.76
CA VAL A 83 -9.68 0.74 -1.68
C VAL A 83 -9.96 -0.70 -2.08
N LEU A 84 -11.14 -0.99 -2.65
CA LEU A 84 -11.50 -2.34 -3.09
C LEU A 84 -10.57 -2.87 -4.19
N GLU A 85 -10.15 -2.03 -5.14
CA GLU A 85 -9.22 -2.41 -6.20
C GLU A 85 -7.82 -2.76 -5.69
N VAL A 86 -7.44 -2.30 -4.50
CA VAL A 86 -6.13 -2.60 -3.90
C VAL A 86 -6.19 -3.65 -2.79
N THR A 87 -7.39 -4.04 -2.36
CA THR A 87 -7.63 -5.05 -1.31
C THR A 87 -7.46 -6.46 -1.86
N ASP A 88 -6.70 -7.30 -1.18
CA ASP A 88 -6.55 -8.72 -1.49
C ASP A 88 -7.65 -9.56 -0.84
N ASP A 89 -8.06 -10.64 -1.50
CA ASP A 89 -8.93 -11.65 -0.88
C ASP A 89 -8.14 -12.55 0.07
N LYS A 90 -8.28 -12.33 1.37
CA LYS A 90 -7.59 -13.14 2.41
C LYS A 90 -8.05 -14.58 2.52
N CYS A 91 -9.16 -14.95 1.89
CA CYS A 91 -9.56 -16.35 1.80
C CYS A 91 -8.64 -17.16 0.88
N LEU A 92 -7.90 -16.48 -0.02
CA LEU A 92 -6.96 -17.11 -0.93
C LEU A 92 -5.58 -17.35 -0.27
N PRO A 93 -4.88 -18.43 -0.66
CA PRO A 93 -3.49 -18.65 -0.27
C PRO A 93 -2.59 -17.46 -0.63
N LYS A 94 -1.55 -17.22 0.16
CA LYS A 94 -0.63 -16.09 -0.03
C LYS A 94 -0.03 -16.04 -1.44
N GLU A 95 0.40 -17.17 -1.97
CA GLU A 95 1.02 -17.23 -3.31
C GLU A 95 0.02 -16.88 -4.41
N GLU A 96 -1.23 -17.28 -4.24
CA GLU A 96 -2.31 -16.93 -5.16
C GLU A 96 -2.60 -15.42 -5.13
N ARG A 97 -2.66 -14.81 -3.93
CA ARG A 97 -2.83 -13.35 -3.81
C ARG A 97 -1.69 -12.60 -4.49
N LYS A 98 -0.44 -13.05 -4.32
CA LYS A 98 0.73 -12.45 -5.00
C LYS A 98 0.62 -12.56 -6.53
N ARG A 99 0.20 -13.72 -7.04
CA ARG A 99 -0.01 -13.93 -8.47
C ARG A 99 -1.08 -12.98 -9.01
N LEU A 100 -2.22 -12.90 -8.33
CA LEU A 100 -3.33 -12.01 -8.72
C LEU A 100 -2.94 -10.53 -8.68
N GLN A 101 -2.12 -10.09 -7.72
CA GLN A 101 -1.60 -8.72 -7.72
C GLN A 101 -0.80 -8.40 -8.98
N VAL A 102 0.01 -9.34 -9.48
CA VAL A 102 0.76 -9.17 -10.74
C VAL A 102 -0.19 -9.11 -11.94
N GLU A 103 -1.14 -10.04 -12.02
CA GLU A 103 -2.09 -10.13 -13.15
C GLU A 103 -3.01 -8.91 -13.24
N HIS A 104 -3.52 -8.44 -12.09
CA HIS A 104 -4.47 -7.34 -12.05
C HIS A 104 -3.81 -5.96 -12.11
N ALA A 105 -2.50 -5.85 -11.86
CA ALA A 105 -1.80 -4.56 -11.77
C ALA A 105 -2.00 -3.65 -12.99
N SER A 106 -2.13 -4.21 -14.20
CA SER A 106 -2.37 -3.42 -15.41
C SER A 106 -3.84 -3.01 -15.60
N GLN A 107 -4.78 -3.69 -14.91
CA GLN A 107 -6.22 -3.59 -15.14
C GLN A 107 -6.93 -2.64 -14.17
N ILE A 108 -6.34 -2.37 -13.00
CA ILE A 108 -6.91 -1.48 -11.99
C ILE A 108 -6.89 -0.02 -12.44
N SER A 109 -7.69 0.83 -11.82
CA SER A 109 -7.77 2.27 -12.12
C SER A 109 -6.42 2.97 -11.96
N HIS A 110 -6.29 4.15 -12.58
CA HIS A 110 -5.10 4.98 -12.41
C HIS A 110 -4.85 5.34 -10.94
N GLU A 111 -5.90 5.67 -10.21
CA GLU A 111 -5.89 6.00 -8.78
C GLU A 111 -5.39 4.81 -7.94
N ALA A 112 -5.90 3.63 -8.19
CA ALA A 112 -5.47 2.39 -7.52
C ALA A 112 -4.01 2.06 -7.84
N LYS A 113 -3.54 2.29 -9.08
CA LYS A 113 -2.12 2.13 -9.46
C LYS A 113 -1.21 3.04 -8.65
N LEU A 114 -1.62 4.30 -8.41
CA LEU A 114 -0.86 5.23 -7.57
C LEU A 114 -0.72 4.71 -6.14
N VAL A 115 -1.80 4.22 -5.54
CA VAL A 115 -1.78 3.62 -4.20
C VAL A 115 -0.86 2.39 -4.15
N LYS A 116 -0.96 1.47 -5.13
CA LYS A 116 -0.09 0.29 -5.23
C LYS A 116 1.39 0.66 -5.41
N LEU A 117 1.73 1.71 -6.18
CA LEU A 117 3.12 2.20 -6.30
C LEU A 117 3.64 2.66 -4.93
N ALA A 118 2.87 3.48 -4.22
CA ALA A 118 3.27 3.98 -2.90
C ALA A 118 3.39 2.85 -1.87
N ASP A 119 2.51 1.85 -1.91
CA ASP A 119 2.60 0.65 -1.07
C ASP A 119 3.91 -0.10 -1.31
N LYS A 120 4.26 -0.40 -2.57
CA LYS A 120 5.51 -1.09 -2.88
C LYS A 120 6.74 -0.29 -2.46
N ILE A 121 6.75 1.04 -2.69
CA ILE A 121 7.83 1.92 -2.24
C ILE A 121 7.99 1.85 -0.72
N SER A 122 6.91 2.01 0.03
CA SER A 122 6.96 1.98 1.50
C SER A 122 7.40 0.61 2.03
N ASN A 123 6.87 -0.48 1.48
CA ASN A 123 7.26 -1.83 1.90
C ASN A 123 8.72 -2.15 1.59
N LEU A 124 9.26 -1.77 0.41
CA LEU A 124 10.67 -1.99 0.10
C LEU A 124 11.59 -1.15 1.00
N ARG A 125 11.20 0.10 1.33
CA ARG A 125 11.94 0.94 2.29
C ARG A 125 11.96 0.31 3.68
N ASP A 126 10.84 -0.22 4.14
CA ASP A 126 10.75 -0.89 5.45
C ASP A 126 11.65 -2.13 5.48
N ILE A 127 11.65 -2.96 4.42
CA ILE A 127 12.52 -4.15 4.33
C ILE A 127 14.01 -3.75 4.32
N LEU A 128 14.37 -2.65 3.69
CA LEU A 128 15.75 -2.16 3.67
C LEU A 128 16.19 -1.57 5.01
N ALA A 129 15.30 -0.88 5.72
CA ALA A 129 15.64 -0.16 6.94
C ALA A 129 15.50 -1.03 8.20
N SER A 130 14.43 -1.82 8.28
CA SER A 130 14.09 -2.66 9.45
C SER A 130 13.32 -3.90 9.01
N PRO A 131 13.99 -4.88 8.37
CA PRO A 131 13.33 -6.06 7.86
C PRO A 131 12.68 -6.88 8.98
N PRO A 132 11.63 -7.68 8.67
CA PRO A 132 11.10 -8.65 9.61
C PRO A 132 12.21 -9.61 10.08
N ALA A 133 12.28 -9.83 11.40
CA ALA A 133 13.36 -10.61 12.01
C ALA A 133 13.45 -12.06 11.53
N ASP A 134 12.32 -12.63 11.09
CA ASP A 134 12.19 -14.01 10.61
C ASP A 134 12.43 -14.15 9.09
N TRP A 135 12.80 -13.08 8.36
CA TRP A 135 13.01 -13.14 6.92
C TRP A 135 14.47 -13.42 6.58
N SER A 136 14.71 -14.52 5.86
CA SER A 136 15.98 -14.80 5.22
C SER A 136 16.28 -13.77 4.11
N ASN A 137 17.55 -13.65 3.72
CA ASN A 137 17.93 -12.77 2.60
C ASN A 137 17.28 -13.24 1.29
N ASP A 138 17.12 -14.55 1.08
CA ASP A 138 16.43 -15.07 -0.11
C ASP A 138 14.97 -14.64 -0.14
N ARG A 139 14.25 -14.73 0.99
CA ARG A 139 12.87 -14.26 1.09
C ARG A 139 12.73 -12.74 0.83
N LYS A 140 13.73 -11.95 1.25
CA LYS A 140 13.75 -10.51 0.93
C LYS A 140 13.94 -10.31 -0.58
N ARG A 141 14.90 -11.00 -1.21
CA ARG A 141 15.11 -10.93 -2.67
C ARG A 141 13.87 -11.33 -3.45
N GLU A 142 13.21 -12.42 -3.08
CA GLU A 142 11.94 -12.86 -3.68
C GLU A 142 10.85 -11.79 -3.58
N TYR A 143 10.79 -11.05 -2.47
CA TYR A 143 9.84 -9.94 -2.32
C TYR A 143 10.14 -8.78 -3.28
N PHE A 144 11.42 -8.45 -3.47
CA PHE A 144 11.84 -7.42 -4.43
C PHE A 144 11.56 -7.83 -5.87
N GLU A 145 11.77 -9.10 -6.24
CA GLU A 145 11.44 -9.59 -7.59
C GLU A 145 9.92 -9.57 -7.82
N TRP A 146 9.14 -10.00 -6.84
CA TRP A 146 7.69 -9.87 -6.92
C TRP A 146 7.22 -8.40 -7.04
N ALA A 147 7.81 -7.48 -6.29
CA ALA A 147 7.52 -6.06 -6.42
C ALA A 147 7.84 -5.53 -7.83
N ARG A 148 8.92 -6.04 -8.46
CA ARG A 148 9.27 -5.73 -9.85
C ARG A 148 8.19 -6.19 -10.83
N GLU A 149 7.66 -7.40 -10.65
CA GLU A 149 6.60 -7.94 -11.50
C GLU A 149 5.32 -7.09 -11.38
N VAL A 150 4.87 -6.78 -10.16
CA VAL A 150 3.72 -5.89 -9.93
C VAL A 150 3.94 -4.53 -10.59
N ARG A 151 5.12 -3.91 -10.41
CA ARG A 151 5.49 -2.61 -10.98
C ARG A 151 5.34 -2.58 -12.50
N ASN A 152 5.61 -3.68 -13.21
CA ASN A 152 5.46 -3.72 -14.66
C ASN A 152 4.03 -3.42 -15.11
N GLY A 153 3.01 -3.87 -14.37
CA GLY A 153 1.60 -3.56 -14.62
C GLY A 153 1.19 -2.14 -14.22
N LEU A 154 1.99 -1.47 -13.37
CA LEU A 154 1.71 -0.11 -12.88
C LEU A 154 2.34 1.00 -13.74
N ARG A 155 3.10 0.64 -14.78
CA ARG A 155 3.81 1.60 -15.64
C ARG A 155 2.88 2.60 -16.32
N GLY A 156 3.38 3.84 -16.47
CA GLY A 156 2.65 4.96 -17.07
C GLY A 156 1.72 5.69 -16.09
N SER A 157 1.77 5.36 -14.78
CA SER A 157 0.90 5.98 -13.77
C SER A 157 1.51 7.24 -13.16
N ASN A 158 2.80 7.20 -12.74
CA ASN A 158 3.51 8.36 -12.22
C ASN A 158 5.02 8.17 -12.36
N HIS A 159 5.65 8.92 -13.24
CA HIS A 159 7.08 8.79 -13.56
C HIS A 159 7.99 8.95 -12.33
N LYS A 160 7.65 9.85 -11.38
CA LYS A 160 8.48 10.06 -10.18
C LYS A 160 8.44 8.84 -9.26
N LEU A 161 7.23 8.33 -8.98
CA LEU A 161 7.06 7.15 -8.13
C LEU A 161 7.64 5.89 -8.78
N GLU A 162 7.47 5.74 -10.09
CA GLU A 162 8.06 4.63 -10.85
C GLU A 162 9.58 4.64 -10.77
N LYS A 163 10.22 5.81 -10.92
CA LYS A 163 11.67 5.95 -10.79
C LYS A 163 12.14 5.58 -9.39
N ILE A 164 11.46 6.07 -8.34
CA ILE A 164 11.79 5.72 -6.95
C ILE A 164 11.69 4.21 -6.72
N LEU A 165 10.61 3.59 -7.23
CA LEU A 165 10.42 2.15 -7.08
C LEU A 165 11.49 1.35 -7.83
N ASP A 166 11.89 1.80 -9.04
CA ASP A 166 12.98 1.19 -9.80
C ASP A 166 14.31 1.23 -9.04
N GLU A 167 14.67 2.40 -8.50
CA GLU A 167 15.89 2.59 -7.70
C GLU A 167 15.90 1.72 -6.44
N LEU A 168 14.74 1.52 -5.80
CA LEU A 168 14.62 0.62 -4.65
C LEU A 168 14.79 -0.85 -5.06
N ILE A 169 14.17 -1.28 -6.16
CA ILE A 169 14.27 -2.65 -6.66
C ILE A 169 15.72 -3.03 -6.98
N GLU A 170 16.53 -2.12 -7.51
CA GLU A 170 17.96 -2.36 -7.78
C GLU A 170 18.78 -2.62 -6.51
N ARG A 171 18.25 -2.31 -5.33
CA ARG A 171 18.90 -2.57 -4.03
C ARG A 171 18.67 -3.96 -3.45
N LYS A 172 18.05 -4.86 -4.19
CA LYS A 172 17.67 -6.23 -3.74
C LYS A 172 18.82 -7.06 -3.15
N ASP A 173 20.05 -6.75 -3.50
CA ASP A 173 21.26 -7.46 -3.02
C ASP A 173 22.00 -6.70 -1.91
N SER A 174 21.37 -5.69 -1.29
CA SER A 174 21.97 -4.89 -0.20
C SER A 174 21.87 -5.56 1.19
N PHE A 175 21.44 -6.82 1.28
CA PHE A 175 21.23 -7.54 2.54
C PHE A 175 22.42 -8.39 2.96
#